data_a73a3410ffbc37466558962148b54e19
#
_entry.id   a73a3410ffbc37466558962148b54e19
#
_cell.length_a   1.000
_cell.length_b   1.000
_cell.length_c   1.000
_cell.angle_alpha   90.00
_cell.angle_beta   90.00
_cell.angle_gamma   90.00
#
_symmetry.space_group_name_H-M   'P 1'
#
loop_
_entity.id
_entity.type
_entity.pdbx_description
1 polymer ?
#
loop_
_entity_poly.entity_id
_entity_poly.type
_entity_poly.pdbx_seq_one_letter_code
_entity_poly.pdbx_strand_id
1 'polypeptide(L)'
;MIRNVVGRNSKSVGNVRGRIARILFGVLSWTALLGGFAALSAQGQKSVAKPVHAPPATKPHEPVAGKACADCHKQVVSSKVQCLLAKGQMCVLCHEIPLDGGPARLVEAPEPVCFRCHAKDTFKGSFSHGPFAVGACITCHDPHGGNVPGMLRVTDPQMCLGCHADMRARFTNARFRHKATRCTDCHSPHMSDQRHLLKTAAPELCGQCHEKIVKEYQTAASKHSPVTDAPACMNCHDPHMSQESSLLLADGLNICLKCHDKTVKADQNDLADIKQLLDSNPKHHGPIQDRYCSGCHNPHSSPYFRLLTNDYPKGFYSPYFPSRYALCFRCHDSGLAKDERTTTLTGFRDGDRNLHFVHVNRASNGRTCRSCHDIHASVSPKYIGQTVPFGKWQLPIKFVKTDNGGGCEPGCHETQKYDRQLAKSR
;
A
#
# COMPACT_ATOMS: atom_id res chain seq x y z
N MET A 1 -7.83 25.72 -58.47
CA MET A 1 -8.81 26.83 -58.75
C MET A 1 -9.53 27.07 -57.40
N ILE A 2 -9.08 28.12 -56.64
CA ILE A 2 -9.71 29.42 -56.49
C ILE A 2 -11.09 29.29 -55.82
N ARG A 3 -11.39 29.83 -54.66
CA ARG A 3 -11.11 31.10 -54.00
C ARG A 3 -11.49 31.08 -52.49
N ASN A 4 -10.68 31.83 -51.73
CA ASN A 4 -10.98 32.37 -50.37
C ASN A 4 -12.26 33.21 -50.34
N VAL A 5 -12.98 33.17 -49.18
CA VAL A 5 -13.71 34.36 -48.68
C VAL A 5 -13.46 34.51 -47.19
N VAL A 6 -12.84 35.64 -46.89
CA VAL A 6 -12.60 36.21 -45.55
C VAL A 6 -13.86 37.04 -45.19
N GLY A 7 -14.36 36.92 -44.01
CA GLY A 7 -15.40 37.79 -43.45
C GLY A 7 -15.09 38.15 -41.98
N ARG A 8 -14.40 39.31 -41.79
CA ARG A 8 -14.32 39.99 -40.49
C ARG A 8 -15.63 40.69 -40.19
N ASN A 9 -16.10 40.62 -38.99
CA ASN A 9 -16.81 41.76 -38.37
C ASN A 9 -16.59 41.84 -36.86
N SER A 10 -16.11 43.00 -36.46
CA SER A 10 -15.77 43.51 -35.14
C SER A 10 -16.97 44.25 -34.51
N LYS A 11 -16.85 44.52 -33.19
CA LYS A 11 -17.60 45.42 -32.27
C LYS A 11 -18.61 44.65 -31.43
N SER A 12 -18.68 44.82 -30.09
CA SER A 12 -18.49 46.06 -29.34
C SER A 12 -18.12 45.78 -27.89
N VAL A 13 -17.35 46.73 -27.36
CA VAL A 13 -16.93 46.89 -25.96
C VAL A 13 -18.13 47.36 -25.11
N GLY A 14 -18.40 46.69 -24.02
CA GLY A 14 -19.33 47.11 -22.98
C GLY A 14 -18.62 47.25 -21.63
N ASN A 15 -18.25 48.46 -21.31
CA ASN A 15 -17.60 48.91 -20.10
C ASN A 15 -18.65 49.10 -19.01
N VAL A 16 -18.57 48.38 -17.87
CA VAL A 16 -19.35 48.74 -16.67
C VAL A 16 -18.38 48.96 -15.52
N ARG A 17 -18.24 50.25 -15.23
CA ARG A 17 -17.53 50.77 -14.05
C ARG A 17 -18.41 50.58 -12.78
N GLY A 18 -17.72 50.22 -11.69
CA GLY A 18 -17.99 50.92 -10.44
C GLY A 18 -18.76 50.19 -9.36
N ARG A 19 -18.03 49.82 -8.29
CA ARG A 19 -18.28 50.36 -6.95
C ARG A 19 -17.26 49.82 -5.99
N ILE A 20 -16.32 50.71 -5.65
CA ILE A 20 -15.41 50.60 -4.51
C ILE A 20 -16.21 51.06 -3.28
N ALA A 21 -16.39 50.16 -2.33
CA ALA A 21 -16.84 50.49 -0.99
C ALA A 21 -15.61 50.55 -0.08
N ARG A 22 -15.21 51.79 0.27
CA ARG A 22 -14.26 52.10 1.34
C ARG A 22 -14.92 51.79 2.70
N ILE A 23 -14.33 50.91 3.49
CA ILE A 23 -14.62 50.82 4.93
C ILE A 23 -13.45 51.46 5.68
N LEU A 24 -13.79 52.48 6.45
CA LEU A 24 -12.94 53.33 7.27
C LEU A 24 -12.30 52.55 8.42
N PHE A 25 -11.03 52.86 8.66
CA PHE A 25 -10.28 52.54 9.87
C PHE A 25 -10.89 53.27 11.08
N GLY A 26 -11.36 52.50 12.05
CA GLY A 26 -11.63 52.95 13.39
C GLY A 26 -10.45 52.63 14.30
N VAL A 27 -9.63 53.62 14.59
CA VAL A 27 -8.61 53.58 15.65
C VAL A 27 -9.33 53.69 16.98
N LEU A 28 -9.32 52.65 17.78
CA LEU A 28 -9.69 52.72 19.21
C LEU A 28 -8.46 52.36 20.06
N SER A 29 -8.01 53.41 20.75
CA SER A 29 -7.05 53.42 21.83
C SER A 29 -7.38 52.37 22.90
N TRP A 30 -6.44 51.49 23.21
CA TRP A 30 -6.48 50.68 24.44
C TRP A 30 -5.39 51.14 25.41
N THR A 31 -5.86 51.77 26.43
CA THR A 31 -5.10 52.09 27.64
C THR A 31 -4.80 50.81 28.44
N ALA A 32 -3.64 50.83 29.02
CA ALA A 32 -3.01 49.81 29.84
C ALA A 32 -3.91 49.22 30.95
N LEU A 33 -3.91 47.91 31.05
CA LEU A 33 -4.17 47.14 32.27
C LEU A 33 -3.01 46.18 32.48
N LEU A 34 -2.12 46.59 33.36
CA LEU A 34 -1.09 45.74 33.97
C LEU A 34 -1.78 44.67 34.83
N GLY A 35 -1.87 43.46 34.34
CA GLY A 35 -2.34 42.29 35.08
C GLY A 35 -1.37 41.13 34.83
N GLY A 36 -0.74 40.67 35.90
CA GLY A 36 0.37 39.74 35.96
C GLY A 36 0.25 38.51 35.04
N PHE A 37 1.16 38.41 34.10
CA PHE A 37 1.49 37.13 33.46
C PHE A 37 2.38 36.33 34.41
N ALA A 38 1.78 35.37 35.12
CA ALA A 38 2.53 34.29 35.72
C ALA A 38 3.19 33.52 34.57
N ALA A 39 4.50 33.61 34.44
CA ALA A 39 5.31 32.82 33.58
C ALA A 39 5.15 31.34 34.00
N LEU A 40 4.27 30.59 33.33
CA LEU A 40 4.39 29.14 33.31
C LEU A 40 5.67 28.82 32.55
N SER A 41 6.76 28.66 33.30
CA SER A 41 7.96 28.00 32.81
C SER A 41 7.59 26.58 32.39
N ALA A 42 7.38 26.37 31.08
CA ALA A 42 7.40 25.07 30.48
C ALA A 42 8.81 24.49 30.68
N GLN A 43 9.01 23.81 31.80
CA GLN A 43 10.15 22.92 31.96
C GLN A 43 9.94 21.77 31.00
N GLY A 44 10.33 21.97 29.72
CA GLY A 44 10.60 20.92 28.80
C GLY A 44 11.73 20.06 29.40
N GLN A 45 11.35 19.00 30.11
CA GLN A 45 12.28 17.93 30.43
C GLN A 45 12.83 17.37 29.12
N LYS A 46 13.95 17.95 28.69
CA LYS A 46 14.87 17.23 27.80
C LYS A 46 15.30 15.98 28.59
N SER A 47 14.61 14.88 28.39
CA SER A 47 15.18 13.57 28.71
C SER A 47 16.34 13.36 27.75
N VAL A 48 17.47 13.95 28.07
CA VAL A 48 18.76 13.51 27.53
C VAL A 48 18.86 12.07 27.97
N ALA A 49 18.72 11.14 27.03
CA ALA A 49 19.04 9.75 27.28
C ALA A 49 20.42 9.76 27.93
N LYS A 50 20.51 9.30 29.18
CA LYS A 50 21.79 9.13 29.85
C LYS A 50 22.65 8.30 28.90
N PRO A 51 23.89 8.73 28.60
CA PRO A 51 24.79 7.92 27.83
C PRO A 51 24.90 6.58 28.55
N VAL A 52 24.52 5.52 27.87
CA VAL A 52 24.63 4.15 28.36
C VAL A 52 26.12 3.90 28.53
N HIS A 53 26.52 3.89 29.79
CA HIS A 53 27.91 3.64 30.24
C HIS A 53 28.98 4.64 29.76
N ALA A 54 29.05 5.79 30.45
CA ALA A 54 30.38 6.27 30.77
C ALA A 54 31.03 5.20 31.67
N PRO A 55 32.21 4.67 31.31
CA PRO A 55 32.89 3.77 32.22
C PRO A 55 33.07 4.49 33.58
N PRO A 56 32.93 3.78 34.72
CA PRO A 56 33.20 4.40 36.02
C PRO A 56 34.58 5.03 35.95
N ALA A 57 34.72 6.22 36.56
CA ALA A 57 35.99 6.92 36.65
C ALA A 57 37.02 5.92 37.20
N THR A 58 37.91 5.43 36.35
CA THR A 58 38.90 4.45 36.71
C THR A 58 39.95 5.16 37.53
N LYS A 59 40.27 4.60 38.71
CA LYS A 59 41.44 4.98 39.46
C LYS A 59 42.68 4.93 38.55
N PRO A 60 43.73 5.75 38.79
CA PRO A 60 44.95 5.72 38.02
C PRO A 60 45.39 4.29 37.77
N HIS A 61 45.70 3.92 36.52
CA HIS A 61 46.07 2.57 36.14
C HIS A 61 47.53 2.37 36.43
N GLU A 62 47.88 1.80 37.62
CA GLU A 62 49.23 1.35 37.89
C GLU A 62 49.45 0.01 37.18
N PRO A 63 50.49 -0.11 36.33
CA PRO A 63 50.84 -1.38 35.74
C PRO A 63 51.22 -2.39 36.85
N VAL A 64 50.40 -3.41 37.03
CA VAL A 64 50.73 -4.47 38.00
C VAL A 64 51.59 -5.50 37.28
N ALA A 65 52.87 -5.52 37.60
CA ALA A 65 53.82 -6.46 37.00
C ALA A 65 53.33 -7.91 37.14
N GLY A 66 53.29 -8.66 36.02
CA GLY A 66 52.91 -10.06 35.98
C GLY A 66 51.42 -10.38 35.92
N LYS A 67 50.48 -9.38 35.83
CA LYS A 67 49.05 -9.60 35.64
C LYS A 67 48.62 -9.27 34.22
N ALA A 68 47.77 -10.12 33.63
CA ALA A 68 47.09 -9.83 32.36
C ALA A 68 45.96 -8.82 32.58
N CYS A 69 45.62 -8.01 31.56
CA CYS A 69 44.52 -7.05 31.64
C CYS A 69 43.21 -7.72 32.06
N ALA A 70 42.93 -8.92 31.59
CA ALA A 70 41.73 -9.69 31.91
C ALA A 70 41.65 -10.14 33.37
N ASP A 71 42.75 -10.17 34.11
CA ASP A 71 42.73 -10.54 35.54
C ASP A 71 41.95 -9.51 36.38
N CYS A 72 42.02 -8.24 35.95
CA CYS A 72 41.28 -7.14 36.55
C CYS A 72 39.99 -6.80 35.77
N HIS A 73 40.00 -6.90 34.45
CA HIS A 73 38.89 -6.53 33.54
C HIS A 73 38.09 -7.75 33.06
N LYS A 74 37.80 -8.71 33.95
CA LYS A 74 37.14 -10.00 33.66
C LYS A 74 35.81 -9.82 32.90
N GLN A 75 35.02 -8.80 33.24
CA GLN A 75 33.74 -8.53 32.60
C GLN A 75 33.86 -8.17 31.11
N VAL A 76 35.00 -7.60 30.70
CA VAL A 76 35.22 -7.19 29.30
C VAL A 76 35.39 -8.43 28.39
N VAL A 77 35.85 -9.53 28.96
CA VAL A 77 36.14 -10.78 28.23
C VAL A 77 35.13 -11.90 28.53
N SER A 78 34.01 -11.60 29.19
CA SER A 78 33.01 -12.61 29.61
C SER A 78 31.79 -12.69 28.70
N SER A 79 31.70 -11.88 27.65
CA SER A 79 30.54 -11.81 26.77
C SER A 79 30.40 -13.06 25.91
N LYS A 80 29.13 -13.43 25.56
CA LYS A 80 28.83 -14.60 24.70
C LYS A 80 29.37 -14.46 23.28
N VAL A 81 29.29 -13.26 22.73
CA VAL A 81 29.75 -12.90 21.39
C VAL A 81 30.90 -11.91 21.56
N GLN A 82 32.09 -12.29 21.16
CA GLN A 82 33.29 -11.49 21.40
C GLN A 82 34.03 -11.22 20.08
N CYS A 83 34.67 -10.05 20.01
CA CYS A 83 35.72 -9.81 19.04
C CYS A 83 36.90 -10.80 19.32
N LEU A 84 37.45 -11.34 18.25
CA LEU A 84 38.60 -12.30 18.39
C LEU A 84 39.75 -11.70 19.15
N LEU A 85 40.04 -10.40 19.01
CA LEU A 85 41.10 -9.71 19.72
C LEU A 85 40.79 -9.59 21.21
N ALA A 86 39.55 -9.27 21.58
CA ALA A 86 39.12 -9.23 22.97
C ALA A 86 39.15 -10.60 23.61
N LYS A 87 38.71 -11.66 22.91
CA LYS A 87 38.81 -13.06 23.32
C LYS A 87 40.25 -13.51 23.50
N GLY A 88 41.13 -13.08 22.61
CA GLY A 88 42.58 -13.39 22.67
C GLY A 88 43.37 -12.47 23.61
N GLN A 89 42.71 -11.56 24.33
CA GLN A 89 43.29 -10.59 25.26
C GLN A 89 44.37 -9.68 24.62
N MET A 90 44.22 -9.40 23.32
CA MET A 90 45.16 -8.57 22.54
C MET A 90 44.78 -7.06 22.71
N CYS A 91 44.66 -6.61 23.94
CA CYS A 91 44.14 -5.29 24.31
C CYS A 91 44.95 -4.14 23.71
N VAL A 92 46.27 -4.28 23.70
CA VAL A 92 47.21 -3.25 23.22
C VAL A 92 47.16 -3.00 21.71
N LEU A 93 46.47 -3.84 20.94
CA LEU A 93 46.24 -3.55 19.51
C LEU A 93 45.27 -2.37 19.29
N CYS A 94 44.40 -2.12 20.27
CA CYS A 94 43.44 -1.05 20.24
C CYS A 94 43.70 0.00 21.32
N HIS A 95 44.30 -0.37 22.43
CA HIS A 95 44.48 0.52 23.58
C HIS A 95 45.95 0.82 23.84
N GLU A 96 46.23 2.08 24.14
CA GLU A 96 47.47 2.55 24.71
C GLU A 96 47.29 2.77 26.22
N ILE A 97 48.23 2.31 27.01
CA ILE A 97 48.29 2.53 28.45
C ILE A 97 49.28 3.65 28.69
N PRO A 98 48.84 4.86 29.13
CA PRO A 98 49.73 5.96 29.39
C PRO A 98 50.71 5.65 30.52
N LEU A 99 51.99 6.03 30.34
CA LEU A 99 53.06 5.80 31.34
C LEU A 99 52.83 6.62 32.63
N ASP A 100 52.02 7.63 32.61
CA ASP A 100 51.64 8.46 33.76
C ASP A 100 50.55 7.83 34.64
N GLY A 101 50.14 6.58 34.33
CA GLY A 101 49.07 5.89 35.07
C GLY A 101 47.68 6.35 34.74
N GLY A 102 47.51 7.14 33.69
CA GLY A 102 46.18 7.57 33.21
C GLY A 102 45.32 6.41 32.67
N PRO A 103 44.05 6.64 32.43
CA PRO A 103 43.15 5.62 31.88
C PRO A 103 43.60 5.20 30.47
N ALA A 104 43.47 3.92 30.15
CA ALA A 104 43.77 3.40 28.82
C ALA A 104 42.94 4.18 27.74
N ARG A 105 43.61 4.54 26.65
CA ARG A 105 43.02 5.31 25.52
C ARG A 105 43.03 4.44 24.28
N LEU A 106 42.19 4.75 23.33
CA LEU A 106 42.32 4.18 21.98
C LEU A 106 43.55 4.77 21.31
N VAL A 107 44.32 3.92 20.62
CA VAL A 107 45.52 4.33 19.86
C VAL A 107 45.16 5.31 18.72
N GLU A 108 43.94 5.23 18.20
CA GLU A 108 43.39 6.07 17.16
C GLU A 108 41.88 6.23 17.36
N ALA A 109 41.21 7.07 16.54
CA ALA A 109 39.75 7.13 16.48
C ALA A 109 39.15 5.76 16.15
N PRO A 110 37.89 5.48 16.55
CA PRO A 110 37.28 4.16 16.34
C PRO A 110 37.31 3.67 14.90
N GLU A 111 37.04 4.54 13.91
CA GLU A 111 36.98 4.13 12.49
C GLU A 111 38.31 3.54 11.99
N PRO A 112 39.49 4.23 12.08
CA PRO A 112 40.75 3.67 11.64
C PRO A 112 41.14 2.37 12.36
N VAL A 113 40.91 2.30 13.67
CA VAL A 113 41.17 1.10 14.45
C VAL A 113 40.38 -0.10 13.96
N CYS A 114 39.10 0.06 13.69
CA CYS A 114 38.24 -1.01 13.17
C CYS A 114 38.69 -1.47 11.80
N PHE A 115 39.04 -0.55 10.91
CA PHE A 115 39.43 -0.84 9.52
C PHE A 115 40.83 -1.46 9.39
N ARG A 116 41.60 -1.57 10.45
CA ARG A 116 42.84 -2.36 10.44
C ARG A 116 42.56 -3.85 10.17
N CYS A 117 41.35 -4.34 10.54
CA CYS A 117 40.97 -5.75 10.40
C CYS A 117 39.66 -5.90 9.57
N HIS A 118 38.76 -4.98 9.67
CA HIS A 118 37.52 -4.97 8.89
C HIS A 118 37.73 -4.18 7.59
N ALA A 119 38.12 -4.90 6.52
CA ALA A 119 38.44 -4.25 5.25
C ALA A 119 37.31 -3.29 4.79
N LYS A 120 37.68 -2.00 4.59
CA LYS A 120 36.72 -0.93 4.25
C LYS A 120 35.99 -1.20 2.96
N ASP A 121 36.59 -1.88 2.02
CA ASP A 121 36.07 -2.27 0.75
C ASP A 121 35.01 -3.38 0.81
N THR A 122 34.79 -4.01 1.95
CA THR A 122 33.65 -4.94 2.18
C THR A 122 32.34 -4.19 2.33
N PHE A 123 32.38 -2.92 2.70
CA PHE A 123 31.21 -2.05 2.82
C PHE A 123 31.01 -1.28 1.51
N LYS A 124 30.09 -1.79 0.69
CA LYS A 124 29.82 -1.23 -0.65
C LYS A 124 28.42 -0.65 -0.73
N GLY A 125 28.27 0.41 -1.49
CA GLY A 125 26.98 1.02 -1.82
C GLY A 125 27.09 2.53 -2.05
N SER A 126 26.16 3.03 -2.83
CA SER A 126 26.05 4.46 -3.17
C SER A 126 25.44 5.30 -2.04
N PHE A 127 24.73 4.63 -1.11
CA PHE A 127 24.10 5.27 0.04
C PHE A 127 24.72 4.73 1.32
N SER A 128 25.10 5.63 2.22
CA SER A 128 25.70 5.30 3.52
C SER A 128 24.77 5.70 4.65
N HIS A 129 24.67 4.86 5.68
CA HIS A 129 23.99 5.22 6.93
C HIS A 129 24.77 6.29 7.68
N GLY A 130 24.10 7.31 8.22
CA GLY A 130 24.77 8.45 8.83
C GLY A 130 25.82 8.09 9.89
N PRO A 131 25.52 7.30 10.93
CA PRO A 131 26.52 6.86 11.90
C PRO A 131 27.71 6.11 11.31
N PHE A 132 27.48 5.29 10.28
CA PHE A 132 28.56 4.59 9.57
C PHE A 132 29.42 5.55 8.76
N ALA A 133 28.80 6.52 8.07
CA ALA A 133 29.50 7.51 7.25
C ALA A 133 30.52 8.36 8.04
N VAL A 134 30.24 8.58 9.33
CA VAL A 134 31.09 9.35 10.23
C VAL A 134 31.97 8.45 11.13
N GLY A 135 32.07 7.17 10.84
CA GLY A 135 32.91 6.23 11.59
C GLY A 135 32.46 5.94 13.03
N ALA A 136 31.19 6.20 13.35
CA ALA A 136 30.63 6.02 14.68
C ALA A 136 30.29 4.54 14.99
N CYS A 137 31.20 3.62 14.72
CA CYS A 137 31.02 2.17 14.82
C CYS A 137 30.53 1.72 16.20
N ILE A 138 31.10 2.31 17.24
CA ILE A 138 30.81 1.98 18.64
C ILE A 138 29.44 2.48 19.12
N THR A 139 28.74 3.25 18.34
CA THR A 139 27.35 3.64 18.64
C THR A 139 26.43 2.41 18.63
N CYS A 140 26.68 1.48 17.72
CA CYS A 140 25.89 0.26 17.56
C CYS A 140 26.60 -0.98 18.10
N HIS A 141 27.93 -1.07 17.94
CA HIS A 141 28.73 -2.23 18.31
C HIS A 141 29.49 -2.02 19.62
N ASP A 142 29.61 -3.07 20.43
CA ASP A 142 30.57 -3.12 21.53
C ASP A 142 31.81 -3.94 21.06
N PRO A 143 32.94 -3.27 20.87
CA PRO A 143 34.15 -3.94 20.34
C PRO A 143 34.71 -5.00 21.28
N HIS A 144 34.36 -4.98 22.55
CA HIS A 144 34.78 -5.99 23.51
C HIS A 144 33.92 -7.26 23.44
N GLY A 145 32.63 -7.07 23.05
CA GLY A 145 31.68 -8.14 22.92
C GLY A 145 30.32 -7.82 23.55
N GLY A 146 29.38 -8.73 23.39
CA GLY A 146 28.02 -8.57 23.89
C GLY A 146 27.26 -9.88 23.93
N ASN A 147 25.95 -9.80 24.19
CA ASN A 147 25.08 -10.97 24.21
C ASN A 147 24.23 -11.07 22.92
N VAL A 148 24.42 -10.12 22.00
CA VAL A 148 23.65 -9.99 20.74
C VAL A 148 24.59 -10.31 19.56
N PRO A 149 24.14 -11.08 18.56
CA PRO A 149 24.89 -11.33 17.33
C PRO A 149 25.42 -10.04 16.69
N GLY A 150 26.61 -10.09 16.10
CA GLY A 150 27.27 -8.91 15.54
C GLY A 150 27.80 -7.94 16.59
N MET A 151 27.92 -8.36 17.85
CA MET A 151 28.35 -7.52 18.99
C MET A 151 27.53 -6.24 19.14
N LEU A 152 26.24 -6.29 18.79
CA LEU A 152 25.33 -5.16 18.98
C LEU A 152 25.11 -4.90 20.48
N ARG A 153 25.03 -3.62 20.85
CA ARG A 153 24.80 -3.19 22.25
C ARG A 153 23.42 -3.60 22.76
N VAL A 154 22.43 -3.56 21.88
CA VAL A 154 21.05 -4.04 22.13
C VAL A 154 20.52 -4.71 20.87
N THR A 155 19.41 -5.44 20.99
CA THR A 155 18.82 -6.18 19.88
C THR A 155 18.27 -5.25 18.80
N ASP A 156 18.26 -5.70 17.56
CA ASP A 156 17.40 -5.20 16.52
C ASP A 156 15.94 -5.67 16.83
N PRO A 157 14.91 -4.81 16.89
CA PRO A 157 14.88 -3.41 16.40
C PRO A 157 15.23 -2.33 17.44
N GLN A 158 15.46 -2.65 18.71
CA GLN A 158 15.68 -1.65 19.76
C GLN A 158 16.86 -0.71 19.45
N MET A 159 17.92 -1.25 18.85
CA MET A 159 19.08 -0.48 18.41
C MET A 159 18.67 0.66 17.46
N CYS A 160 17.88 0.31 16.45
CA CYS A 160 17.45 1.26 15.43
C CYS A 160 16.48 2.31 15.98
N LEU A 161 15.49 1.85 16.76
CA LEU A 161 14.44 2.68 17.36
C LEU A 161 14.97 3.64 18.45
N GLY A 162 16.20 3.46 18.90
CA GLY A 162 16.87 4.42 19.78
C GLY A 162 17.03 5.80 19.13
N CYS A 163 17.32 5.83 17.83
CA CYS A 163 17.49 7.05 17.04
C CYS A 163 16.29 7.34 16.14
N HIS A 164 15.65 6.31 15.57
CA HIS A 164 14.48 6.44 14.72
C HIS A 164 13.19 6.60 15.56
N ALA A 165 13.06 7.73 16.26
CA ALA A 165 11.99 7.98 17.22
C ALA A 165 10.60 8.10 16.58
N ASP A 166 10.53 8.62 15.35
CA ASP A 166 9.31 8.68 14.55
C ASP A 166 8.77 7.29 14.22
N MET A 167 9.64 6.37 13.81
CA MET A 167 9.30 4.97 13.58
C MET A 167 8.83 4.31 14.87
N ARG A 168 9.50 4.55 15.98
CA ARG A 168 9.08 4.03 17.29
C ARG A 168 7.65 4.47 17.64
N ALA A 169 7.34 5.76 17.48
CA ALA A 169 6.00 6.29 17.74
C ALA A 169 4.95 5.65 16.81
N ARG A 170 5.25 5.51 15.53
CA ARG A 170 4.37 4.86 14.56
C ARG A 170 4.13 3.39 14.90
N PHE A 171 5.18 2.64 15.26
CA PHE A 171 5.05 1.24 15.68
C PHE A 171 4.17 1.09 16.92
N THR A 172 4.27 1.99 17.89
CA THR A 172 3.45 1.95 19.10
C THR A 172 1.97 2.11 18.79
N ASN A 173 1.63 3.00 17.86
CA ASN A 173 0.24 3.40 17.56
C ASN A 173 -0.39 2.60 16.41
N ALA A 174 0.35 1.75 15.71
CA ALA A 174 -0.16 1.00 14.59
C ALA A 174 -1.05 -0.17 15.02
N ARG A 175 -2.18 -0.34 14.33
CA ARG A 175 -3.08 -1.48 14.50
C ARG A 175 -2.49 -2.77 13.92
N PHE A 176 -1.84 -2.65 12.75
CA PHE A 176 -1.21 -3.76 12.06
C PHE A 176 0.28 -3.45 11.85
N ARG A 177 1.13 -4.45 12.07
CA ARG A 177 2.58 -4.37 11.92
C ARG A 177 3.06 -5.51 11.04
N HIS A 178 4.10 -5.25 10.26
CA HIS A 178 4.73 -6.31 9.49
C HIS A 178 5.36 -7.34 10.46
N LYS A 179 5.24 -8.63 10.10
CA LYS A 179 5.73 -9.72 10.94
C LYS A 179 7.25 -9.90 10.90
N ALA A 180 7.93 -9.28 9.95
CA ALA A 180 9.40 -9.22 9.98
C ALA A 180 9.84 -8.53 11.27
N THR A 181 10.72 -9.17 12.01
CA THR A 181 11.03 -8.77 13.40
C THR A 181 12.26 -7.90 13.50
N ARG A 182 13.13 -7.89 12.49
CA ARG A 182 14.38 -7.13 12.47
C ARG A 182 14.39 -6.15 11.32
N CYS A 183 14.86 -4.94 11.61
CA CYS A 183 15.08 -3.93 10.58
C CYS A 183 16.08 -4.42 9.52
N THR A 184 17.09 -5.18 9.98
CA THR A 184 18.13 -5.76 9.14
C THR A 184 17.68 -6.93 8.28
N ASP A 185 16.43 -7.38 8.36
CA ASP A 185 15.89 -8.33 7.37
C ASP A 185 15.77 -7.65 5.98
N CYS A 186 15.41 -6.37 5.96
CA CYS A 186 15.22 -5.57 4.75
C CYS A 186 16.29 -4.52 4.51
N HIS A 187 16.85 -3.93 5.57
CA HIS A 187 17.80 -2.83 5.49
C HIS A 187 19.24 -3.29 5.75
N SER A 188 20.19 -2.67 5.04
CA SER A 188 21.62 -2.73 5.34
C SER A 188 21.97 -1.55 6.25
N PRO A 189 22.43 -1.80 7.50
CA PRO A 189 22.69 -0.71 8.45
C PRO A 189 23.97 0.06 8.17
N HIS A 190 24.79 -0.36 7.21
CA HIS A 190 26.03 0.30 6.86
C HIS A 190 25.93 1.05 5.54
N MET A 191 25.85 0.33 4.43
CA MET A 191 25.78 0.88 3.08
C MET A 191 24.88 0.04 2.18
N SER A 192 24.35 0.63 1.12
CA SER A 192 23.58 -0.04 0.07
C SER A 192 23.58 0.77 -1.23
N ASP A 193 23.36 0.10 -2.34
CA ASP A 193 23.07 0.76 -3.62
C ASP A 193 21.59 1.15 -3.77
N GLN A 194 20.75 0.72 -2.84
CA GLN A 194 19.33 1.02 -2.83
C GLN A 194 19.01 2.19 -1.89
N ARG A 195 18.10 3.08 -2.31
CA ARG A 195 17.58 4.14 -1.44
C ARG A 195 17.00 3.53 -0.16
N HIS A 196 17.00 4.31 0.92
CA HIS A 196 16.59 3.86 2.26
C HIS A 196 17.39 2.66 2.79
N LEU A 197 18.57 2.43 2.23
CA LEU A 197 19.44 1.33 2.60
C LEU A 197 18.79 -0.05 2.49
N LEU A 198 17.88 -0.24 1.53
CA LEU A 198 17.32 -1.57 1.27
C LEU A 198 18.42 -2.50 0.73
N LYS A 199 18.37 -3.77 1.10
CA LYS A 199 19.33 -4.80 0.63
C LYS A 199 19.25 -5.04 -0.87
N THR A 200 18.03 -4.96 -1.41
CA THR A 200 17.73 -5.01 -2.84
C THR A 200 16.43 -4.25 -3.11
N ALA A 201 16.12 -3.98 -4.36
CA ALA A 201 14.90 -3.26 -4.74
C ALA A 201 13.63 -4.11 -4.53
N ALA A 202 12.48 -3.47 -4.37
CA ALA A 202 11.20 -4.14 -4.55
C ALA A 202 10.94 -4.33 -6.07
N PRO A 203 10.30 -5.46 -6.51
CA PRO A 203 9.64 -6.48 -5.70
C PRO A 203 10.57 -7.62 -5.20
N GLU A 204 11.84 -7.69 -5.62
CA GLU A 204 12.76 -8.79 -5.29
C GLU A 204 12.96 -8.92 -3.77
N LEU A 205 13.08 -7.80 -3.07
CA LEU A 205 13.20 -7.79 -1.61
C LEU A 205 11.99 -8.46 -0.95
N CYS A 206 10.80 -8.04 -1.35
CA CYS A 206 9.56 -8.59 -0.81
C CYS A 206 9.38 -10.07 -1.17
N GLY A 207 9.78 -10.43 -2.39
CA GLY A 207 9.71 -11.78 -2.93
C GLY A 207 10.52 -12.82 -2.17
N GLN A 208 11.52 -12.43 -1.38
CA GLN A 208 12.29 -13.37 -0.54
C GLN A 208 11.39 -14.11 0.47
N CYS A 209 10.29 -13.48 0.89
CA CYS A 209 9.30 -14.10 1.78
C CYS A 209 7.92 -14.24 1.12
N HIS A 210 7.57 -13.34 0.19
CA HIS A 210 6.31 -13.33 -0.55
C HIS A 210 6.45 -13.95 -1.94
N GLU A 211 7.22 -15.03 -2.05
CA GLU A 211 7.58 -15.70 -3.30
C GLU A 211 6.35 -16.07 -4.15
N LYS A 212 5.28 -16.54 -3.50
CA LYS A 212 4.04 -16.94 -4.18
C LYS A 212 3.45 -15.79 -4.99
N ILE A 213 3.36 -14.59 -4.42
CA ILE A 213 2.80 -13.41 -5.10
C ILE A 213 3.63 -13.03 -6.31
N VAL A 214 4.96 -13.04 -6.16
CA VAL A 214 5.89 -12.71 -7.24
C VAL A 214 5.82 -13.74 -8.37
N LYS A 215 5.81 -15.03 -8.06
CA LYS A 215 5.67 -16.12 -9.05
C LYS A 215 4.33 -16.06 -9.79
N GLU A 216 3.23 -15.87 -9.07
CA GLU A 216 1.91 -15.72 -9.68
C GLU A 216 1.87 -14.50 -10.61
N TYR A 217 2.48 -13.38 -10.22
CA TYR A 217 2.58 -12.20 -11.08
C TYR A 217 3.36 -12.48 -12.36
N GLN A 218 4.50 -13.18 -12.26
CA GLN A 218 5.35 -13.48 -13.42
C GLN A 218 4.62 -14.29 -14.49
N THR A 219 3.78 -15.24 -14.09
CA THR A 219 3.10 -16.20 -14.98
C THR A 219 1.66 -15.80 -15.34
N ALA A 220 1.08 -14.80 -14.70
CA ALA A 220 -0.30 -14.40 -14.88
C ALA A 220 -0.59 -13.82 -16.27
N ALA A 221 -1.77 -14.13 -16.79
CA ALA A 221 -2.28 -13.58 -18.05
C ALA A 221 -2.71 -12.10 -17.91
N SER A 222 -3.20 -11.71 -16.74
CA SER A 222 -3.53 -10.31 -16.40
C SER A 222 -2.64 -9.87 -15.25
N LYS A 223 -1.88 -8.80 -15.47
CA LYS A 223 -0.95 -8.21 -14.53
C LYS A 223 -1.38 -6.80 -14.15
N HIS A 224 -1.24 -6.45 -12.88
CA HIS A 224 -1.49 -5.09 -12.42
C HIS A 224 -0.17 -4.33 -12.37
N SER A 225 0.03 -3.36 -13.24
CA SER A 225 1.32 -2.68 -13.41
C SER A 225 1.87 -2.03 -12.13
N PRO A 226 1.05 -1.44 -11.21
CA PRO A 226 1.58 -0.89 -9.98
C PRO A 226 2.32 -1.89 -9.08
N VAL A 227 2.19 -3.20 -9.31
CA VAL A 227 2.94 -4.23 -8.56
C VAL A 227 4.45 -4.17 -8.87
N THR A 228 4.82 -3.74 -10.07
CA THR A 228 6.22 -3.64 -10.53
C THR A 228 6.67 -2.21 -10.82
N ASP A 229 5.74 -1.31 -11.14
CA ASP A 229 6.06 0.10 -11.37
C ASP A 229 6.50 0.76 -10.05
N ALA A 230 7.65 1.43 -10.06
CA ALA A 230 8.19 2.04 -8.84
C ALA A 230 7.19 2.96 -8.13
N PRO A 231 7.04 2.86 -6.82
CA PRO A 231 7.78 2.05 -5.86
C PRO A 231 7.27 0.60 -5.65
N ALA A 232 6.64 -0.02 -6.64
CA ALA A 232 6.19 -1.42 -6.65
C ALA A 232 5.17 -1.74 -5.54
N CYS A 233 5.42 -2.75 -4.73
CA CYS A 233 4.52 -3.15 -3.63
C CYS A 233 4.08 -1.98 -2.74
N MET A 234 4.95 -0.98 -2.57
CA MET A 234 4.72 0.21 -1.74
C MET A 234 3.77 1.23 -2.39
N ASN A 235 3.30 1.01 -3.61
CA ASN A 235 2.18 1.79 -4.16
C ASN A 235 0.89 1.60 -3.34
N CYS A 236 0.75 0.42 -2.73
CA CYS A 236 -0.45 0.04 -1.98
C CYS A 236 -0.17 -0.31 -0.51
N HIS A 237 1.04 -0.76 -0.17
CA HIS A 237 1.39 -1.26 1.15
C HIS A 237 2.43 -0.38 1.86
N ASP A 238 2.26 -0.17 3.18
CA ASP A 238 3.33 0.29 4.05
C ASP A 238 4.09 -0.95 4.55
N PRO A 239 5.38 -1.11 4.20
CA PRO A 239 6.12 -2.32 4.56
C PRO A 239 6.40 -2.45 6.06
N HIS A 240 6.15 -1.43 6.85
CA HIS A 240 6.42 -1.44 8.28
C HIS A 240 5.15 -1.64 9.10
N MET A 241 4.13 -0.81 8.89
CA MET A 241 2.92 -0.78 9.70
C MET A 241 1.80 0.02 9.06
N SER A 242 0.55 -0.28 9.44
CA SER A 242 -0.63 0.44 8.96
C SER A 242 -1.77 0.42 9.99
N GLN A 243 -2.76 1.28 9.80
CA GLN A 243 -4.06 1.19 10.46
C GLN A 243 -5.01 0.22 9.73
N GLU A 244 -4.68 -0.12 8.47
CA GLU A 244 -5.46 -0.99 7.61
C GLU A 244 -4.90 -2.41 7.56
N SER A 245 -5.78 -3.39 7.42
CA SER A 245 -5.38 -4.79 7.27
C SER A 245 -4.51 -4.98 6.02
N SER A 246 -3.70 -6.05 6.03
CA SER A 246 -2.72 -6.31 4.97
C SER A 246 -1.73 -5.17 4.75
N LEU A 247 -1.57 -4.27 5.73
CA LEU A 247 -0.67 -3.11 5.68
C LEU A 247 -0.99 -2.14 4.52
N LEU A 248 -2.25 -2.00 4.14
CA LEU A 248 -2.65 -1.08 3.09
C LEU A 248 -2.46 0.38 3.53
N LEU A 249 -2.13 1.25 2.58
CA LEU A 249 -2.01 2.71 2.79
C LEU A 249 -3.35 3.42 2.97
N ALA A 250 -4.45 2.75 2.63
CA ALA A 250 -5.82 3.19 2.83
C ALA A 250 -6.75 1.97 2.80
N ASP A 251 -8.02 2.13 3.21
CA ASP A 251 -9.00 1.06 3.13
C ASP A 251 -9.21 0.52 1.70
N GLY A 252 -9.80 -0.67 1.60
CA GLY A 252 -9.89 -1.44 0.36
C GLY A 252 -10.58 -0.74 -0.81
N LEU A 253 -11.46 0.23 -0.59
CA LEU A 253 -12.04 1.04 -1.67
C LEU A 253 -11.13 2.22 -2.01
N ASN A 254 -10.74 3.00 -1.00
CA ASN A 254 -9.97 4.22 -1.21
C ASN A 254 -8.59 3.95 -1.80
N ILE A 255 -7.95 2.83 -1.47
CA ILE A 255 -6.66 2.48 -2.07
C ILE A 255 -6.76 2.28 -3.58
N CYS A 256 -7.84 1.68 -4.07
CA CYS A 256 -8.07 1.48 -5.49
C CYS A 256 -8.41 2.81 -6.20
N LEU A 257 -9.27 3.62 -5.57
CA LEU A 257 -9.73 4.89 -6.14
C LEU A 257 -8.67 5.99 -6.19
N LYS A 258 -7.49 5.79 -5.58
CA LYS A 258 -6.35 6.71 -5.80
C LYS A 258 -5.89 6.79 -7.26
N CYS A 259 -6.13 5.73 -8.04
CA CYS A 259 -5.74 5.66 -9.45
C CYS A 259 -6.95 5.45 -10.36
N HIS A 260 -8.01 4.76 -9.87
CA HIS A 260 -9.24 4.51 -10.61
C HIS A 260 -10.27 5.65 -10.43
N ASP A 261 -9.79 6.88 -10.26
CA ASP A 261 -10.54 8.14 -10.20
C ASP A 261 -10.53 8.89 -11.54
N LYS A 262 -10.11 8.21 -12.59
CA LYS A 262 -10.03 8.70 -13.97
C LYS A 262 -9.99 7.53 -14.94
N THR A 263 -10.19 7.81 -16.23
CA THR A 263 -9.99 6.82 -17.29
C THR A 263 -8.53 6.40 -17.32
N VAL A 264 -8.27 5.10 -17.18
CA VAL A 264 -6.93 4.52 -17.25
C VAL A 264 -6.73 3.86 -18.60
N LYS A 265 -5.67 4.25 -19.30
CA LYS A 265 -5.30 3.64 -20.59
C LYS A 265 -4.87 2.19 -20.40
N ALA A 266 -5.38 1.30 -21.24
CA ALA A 266 -5.01 -0.11 -21.25
C ALA A 266 -4.97 -0.63 -22.69
N ASP A 267 -4.20 -1.68 -22.95
CA ASP A 267 -3.84 -2.14 -24.28
C ASP A 267 -5.01 -2.44 -25.22
N GLN A 268 -6.11 -2.96 -24.72
CA GLN A 268 -7.25 -3.35 -25.55
C GLN A 268 -8.45 -2.40 -25.47
N ASN A 269 -8.74 -1.87 -24.29
CA ASN A 269 -9.81 -0.93 -24.04
C ASN A 269 -9.53 -0.15 -22.78
N ASP A 270 -9.72 1.15 -22.82
CA ASP A 270 -9.59 2.02 -21.66
C ASP A 270 -10.49 1.54 -20.51
N LEU A 271 -9.96 1.63 -19.30
CA LEU A 271 -10.71 1.37 -18.07
C LEU A 271 -11.48 2.63 -17.69
N ALA A 272 -12.75 2.48 -17.42
CA ALA A 272 -13.60 3.60 -17.01
C ALA A 272 -13.12 4.21 -15.68
N ASP A 273 -13.43 5.49 -15.50
CA ASP A 273 -13.37 6.16 -14.21
C ASP A 273 -14.36 5.51 -13.24
N ILE A 274 -13.84 4.67 -12.35
CA ILE A 274 -14.66 3.93 -11.39
C ILE A 274 -15.21 4.87 -10.32
N LYS A 275 -14.42 5.85 -9.89
CA LYS A 275 -14.88 6.82 -8.90
C LYS A 275 -16.07 7.59 -9.41
N GLN A 276 -16.00 8.16 -10.62
CA GLN A 276 -17.12 8.85 -11.25
C GLN A 276 -18.34 7.93 -11.41
N LEU A 277 -18.13 6.67 -11.81
CA LEU A 277 -19.20 5.69 -11.95
C LEU A 277 -19.93 5.46 -10.63
N LEU A 278 -19.20 5.31 -9.52
CA LEU A 278 -19.78 5.12 -8.19
C LEU A 278 -20.48 6.39 -7.71
N ASP A 279 -19.87 7.56 -7.87
CA ASP A 279 -20.44 8.85 -7.43
C ASP A 279 -21.74 9.18 -8.18
N SER A 280 -21.84 8.81 -9.47
CA SER A 280 -22.97 9.11 -10.33
C SER A 280 -24.14 8.11 -10.23
N ASN A 281 -23.93 6.95 -9.66
CA ASN A 281 -24.91 5.87 -9.60
C ASN A 281 -25.15 5.41 -8.16
N PRO A 282 -26.31 5.72 -7.56
CA PRO A 282 -26.53 5.53 -6.12
C PRO A 282 -26.71 4.06 -5.67
N LYS A 283 -26.93 3.14 -6.60
CA LYS A 283 -27.11 1.72 -6.27
C LYS A 283 -25.84 0.97 -6.55
N HIS A 284 -25.11 0.65 -5.51
CA HIS A 284 -23.88 -0.11 -5.57
C HIS A 284 -24.13 -1.59 -5.35
N HIS A 285 -23.44 -2.45 -6.10
CA HIS A 285 -23.44 -3.90 -5.85
C HIS A 285 -22.89 -4.22 -4.44
N GLY A 286 -23.40 -5.28 -3.79
CA GLY A 286 -23.10 -5.59 -2.41
C GLY A 286 -21.61 -5.48 -2.04
N PRO A 287 -20.69 -6.18 -2.71
CA PRO A 287 -19.26 -6.05 -2.43
C PRO A 287 -18.71 -4.62 -2.52
N ILE A 288 -19.28 -3.78 -3.39
CA ILE A 288 -18.90 -2.36 -3.49
C ILE A 288 -19.41 -1.57 -2.29
N GLN A 289 -20.64 -1.83 -1.83
CA GLN A 289 -21.18 -1.25 -0.58
C GLN A 289 -20.29 -1.59 0.61
N ASP A 290 -19.79 -2.83 0.66
CA ASP A 290 -18.88 -3.32 1.69
C ASP A 290 -17.43 -2.86 1.48
N ARG A 291 -17.17 -1.97 0.51
CA ARG A 291 -15.85 -1.43 0.15
C ARG A 291 -14.84 -2.53 -0.24
N TYR A 292 -15.31 -3.65 -0.78
CA TYR A 292 -14.56 -4.88 -1.00
C TYR A 292 -14.38 -5.20 -2.48
N CYS A 293 -13.51 -4.43 -3.17
CA CYS A 293 -13.18 -4.64 -4.60
C CYS A 293 -12.51 -6.00 -4.84
N SER A 294 -11.70 -6.46 -3.88
CA SER A 294 -10.99 -7.75 -3.95
C SER A 294 -11.91 -8.97 -3.81
N GLY A 295 -13.20 -8.78 -3.57
CA GLY A 295 -14.21 -9.84 -3.69
C GLY A 295 -14.33 -10.37 -5.13
N CYS A 296 -14.07 -9.51 -6.10
CA CYS A 296 -14.13 -9.87 -7.54
C CYS A 296 -12.78 -9.75 -8.24
N HIS A 297 -11.88 -8.88 -7.78
CA HIS A 297 -10.59 -8.62 -8.39
C HIS A 297 -9.42 -9.09 -7.51
N ASN A 298 -8.40 -9.69 -8.11
CA ASN A 298 -7.11 -9.90 -7.47
C ASN A 298 -6.20 -8.72 -7.82
N PRO A 299 -5.88 -7.83 -6.87
CA PRO A 299 -5.13 -6.60 -7.16
C PRO A 299 -3.67 -6.82 -7.56
N HIS A 300 -3.13 -8.01 -7.41
CA HIS A 300 -1.76 -8.30 -7.82
C HIS A 300 -1.71 -8.78 -9.27
N SER A 301 -2.39 -9.87 -9.56
CA SER A 301 -2.40 -10.51 -10.88
C SER A 301 -3.48 -11.59 -10.94
N SER A 302 -3.84 -12.04 -12.15
CA SER A 302 -4.85 -13.07 -12.31
C SER A 302 -4.64 -13.87 -13.63
N PRO A 303 -5.00 -15.15 -13.67
CA PRO A 303 -5.13 -15.89 -14.92
C PRO A 303 -6.33 -15.41 -15.76
N TYR A 304 -7.26 -14.65 -15.17
CA TYR A 304 -8.47 -14.16 -15.84
C TYR A 304 -8.33 -12.70 -16.24
N PHE A 305 -9.09 -12.26 -17.25
CA PHE A 305 -9.04 -10.89 -17.72
C PHE A 305 -9.48 -9.88 -16.63
N ARG A 306 -8.98 -8.65 -16.71
CA ARG A 306 -9.29 -7.55 -15.77
C ARG A 306 -9.07 -7.94 -14.31
N LEU A 307 -8.09 -8.76 -14.06
CA LEU A 307 -7.72 -9.19 -12.70
C LEU A 307 -8.85 -9.89 -11.95
N LEU A 308 -9.79 -10.54 -12.62
CA LEU A 308 -10.89 -11.23 -11.96
C LEU A 308 -10.36 -12.43 -11.15
N THR A 309 -11.00 -12.71 -10.02
CA THR A 309 -10.61 -13.83 -9.14
C THR A 309 -11.05 -15.21 -9.68
N ASN A 310 -12.05 -15.21 -10.54
CA ASN A 310 -12.60 -16.41 -11.16
C ASN A 310 -13.00 -16.17 -12.61
N ASP A 311 -13.26 -17.22 -13.36
CA ASP A 311 -13.65 -17.13 -14.77
C ASP A 311 -14.97 -16.37 -14.92
N TYR A 312 -14.99 -15.52 -15.95
CA TYR A 312 -16.16 -14.80 -16.44
C TYR A 312 -15.95 -14.47 -17.93
N PRO A 313 -16.99 -14.63 -18.80
CA PRO A 313 -16.87 -14.37 -20.24
C PRO A 313 -16.49 -12.94 -20.57
N LYS A 314 -15.51 -12.75 -21.45
CA LYS A 314 -15.11 -11.40 -21.92
C LYS A 314 -16.13 -10.77 -22.84
N GLY A 315 -16.79 -11.58 -23.67
CA GLY A 315 -17.67 -11.13 -24.74
C GLY A 315 -19.08 -10.82 -24.28
N PHE A 316 -19.84 -10.20 -25.18
CA PHE A 316 -21.29 -9.97 -25.04
C PHE A 316 -22.07 -11.29 -25.10
N TYR A 317 -21.67 -12.18 -26.02
CA TYR A 317 -22.17 -13.53 -26.15
C TYR A 317 -21.13 -14.54 -25.64
N SER A 318 -21.61 -15.61 -25.03
CA SER A 318 -20.80 -16.75 -24.63
C SER A 318 -21.64 -18.02 -24.63
N PRO A 319 -21.10 -19.16 -25.08
CA PRO A 319 -21.70 -20.46 -24.76
C PRO A 319 -21.83 -20.61 -23.24
N TYR A 320 -22.94 -21.18 -22.81
CA TYR A 320 -23.16 -21.39 -21.38
C TYR A 320 -22.42 -22.63 -20.89
N PHE A 321 -21.52 -22.42 -19.96
CA PHE A 321 -20.92 -23.44 -19.11
C PHE A 321 -20.86 -22.87 -17.69
N PRO A 322 -21.34 -23.57 -16.65
CA PRO A 322 -21.35 -23.03 -15.29
C PRO A 322 -19.98 -22.52 -14.82
N SER A 323 -18.90 -23.21 -15.18
CA SER A 323 -17.52 -22.83 -14.85
C SER A 323 -17.13 -21.46 -15.42
N ARG A 324 -17.66 -21.06 -16.57
CA ARG A 324 -17.39 -19.74 -17.17
C ARG A 324 -18.04 -18.57 -16.43
N TYR A 325 -19.00 -18.86 -15.54
CA TYR A 325 -19.67 -17.86 -14.71
C TYR A 325 -19.30 -18.04 -13.23
N ALA A 326 -18.21 -18.74 -12.96
CA ALA A 326 -17.74 -19.04 -11.62
C ALA A 326 -17.60 -17.78 -10.75
N LEU A 327 -17.21 -16.64 -11.33
CA LEU A 327 -17.13 -15.36 -10.61
C LEU A 327 -18.46 -14.98 -9.96
N CYS A 328 -19.56 -15.04 -10.69
CA CYS A 328 -20.88 -14.66 -10.20
C CYS A 328 -21.49 -15.72 -9.27
N PHE A 329 -21.31 -16.97 -9.62
CA PHE A 329 -21.89 -18.11 -8.87
C PHE A 329 -21.17 -18.44 -7.57
N ARG A 330 -20.11 -17.71 -7.21
CA ARG A 330 -19.58 -17.74 -5.83
C ARG A 330 -20.57 -17.20 -4.79
N CYS A 331 -21.48 -16.31 -5.21
CA CYS A 331 -22.42 -15.64 -4.33
C CYS A 331 -23.88 -15.79 -4.81
N HIS A 332 -24.07 -15.90 -6.12
CA HIS A 332 -25.38 -16.09 -6.73
C HIS A 332 -25.66 -17.57 -7.02
N ASP A 333 -26.90 -17.98 -6.83
CA ASP A 333 -27.31 -19.35 -7.16
C ASP A 333 -27.17 -19.62 -8.66
N SER A 334 -26.48 -20.69 -9.01
CA SER A 334 -26.29 -21.08 -10.42
C SER A 334 -27.57 -21.53 -11.11
N GLY A 335 -28.62 -21.92 -10.35
CA GLY A 335 -29.98 -22.18 -10.82
C GLY A 335 -30.57 -21.02 -11.61
N LEU A 336 -30.12 -19.76 -11.33
CA LEU A 336 -30.51 -18.59 -12.15
C LEU A 336 -30.32 -18.82 -13.65
N ALA A 337 -29.26 -19.48 -14.06
CA ALA A 337 -28.98 -19.74 -15.45
C ALA A 337 -29.05 -21.23 -15.85
N LYS A 338 -29.18 -22.14 -14.88
CA LYS A 338 -29.23 -23.59 -15.09
C LYS A 338 -30.65 -24.10 -15.20
N ASP A 339 -31.56 -23.59 -14.35
CA ASP A 339 -32.90 -24.16 -14.21
C ASP A 339 -33.87 -23.46 -15.17
N GLU A 340 -34.52 -24.21 -16.07
CA GLU A 340 -35.46 -23.69 -17.05
C GLU A 340 -36.73 -23.11 -16.40
N ARG A 341 -37.13 -23.68 -15.28
CA ARG A 341 -38.34 -23.29 -14.53
C ARG A 341 -38.01 -22.97 -13.10
N THR A 342 -38.65 -21.93 -12.57
CA THR A 342 -38.53 -21.52 -11.17
C THR A 342 -39.69 -20.66 -10.74
N THR A 343 -40.07 -20.78 -9.47
CA THR A 343 -41.01 -19.86 -8.82
C THR A 343 -40.36 -19.01 -7.75
N THR A 344 -39.12 -19.33 -7.37
CA THR A 344 -38.43 -18.77 -6.19
C THR A 344 -37.06 -18.13 -6.51
N LEU A 345 -36.26 -18.69 -7.42
CA LEU A 345 -34.86 -18.25 -7.65
C LEU A 345 -34.76 -16.82 -8.19
N THR A 346 -35.73 -16.37 -8.98
CA THR A 346 -35.70 -15.06 -9.62
C THR A 346 -37.08 -14.47 -9.81
N GLY A 347 -37.17 -13.13 -9.74
CA GLY A 347 -38.34 -12.39 -10.18
C GLY A 347 -38.37 -12.11 -11.70
N PHE A 348 -37.28 -12.42 -12.44
CA PHE A 348 -37.25 -12.33 -13.89
C PHE A 348 -37.74 -13.65 -14.48
N ARG A 349 -39.05 -13.85 -14.44
CA ARG A 349 -39.76 -15.05 -14.92
C ARG A 349 -41.15 -14.71 -15.43
N ASP A 350 -41.60 -15.47 -16.40
CA ASP A 350 -42.96 -15.39 -16.96
C ASP A 350 -43.72 -16.66 -16.55
N GLY A 351 -44.68 -16.52 -15.63
CA GLY A 351 -45.17 -17.67 -14.86
C GLY A 351 -44.01 -18.34 -14.08
N ASP A 352 -43.75 -19.61 -14.36
CA ASP A 352 -42.63 -20.37 -13.85
C ASP A 352 -41.42 -20.43 -14.80
N ARG A 353 -41.54 -19.88 -16.01
CA ARG A 353 -40.46 -19.87 -17.02
C ARG A 353 -39.36 -18.92 -16.61
N ASN A 354 -38.16 -19.42 -16.35
CA ASN A 354 -36.99 -18.63 -15.97
C ASN A 354 -36.41 -17.86 -17.18
N LEU A 355 -36.51 -16.55 -17.16
CA LEU A 355 -36.02 -15.71 -18.27
C LEU A 355 -34.49 -15.51 -18.24
N HIS A 356 -33.81 -15.73 -17.11
CA HIS A 356 -32.35 -15.79 -17.11
C HIS A 356 -31.88 -17.03 -17.90
N PHE A 357 -32.50 -18.18 -17.67
CA PHE A 357 -32.20 -19.39 -18.46
C PHE A 357 -32.37 -19.14 -19.97
N VAL A 358 -33.50 -18.54 -20.36
CA VAL A 358 -33.79 -18.24 -21.78
C VAL A 358 -32.71 -17.39 -22.45
N HIS A 359 -32.11 -16.44 -21.71
CA HIS A 359 -31.14 -15.53 -22.27
C HIS A 359 -29.70 -16.03 -22.14
N VAL A 360 -29.36 -16.72 -21.05
CA VAL A 360 -27.99 -17.07 -20.71
C VAL A 360 -27.65 -18.50 -21.15
N ASN A 361 -28.57 -19.48 -20.93
CA ASN A 361 -28.29 -20.89 -21.17
C ASN A 361 -28.51 -21.24 -22.66
N ARG A 362 -27.49 -20.96 -23.46
CA ARG A 362 -27.48 -21.28 -24.89
C ARG A 362 -26.14 -21.84 -25.30
N ALA A 363 -26.16 -22.74 -26.28
CA ALA A 363 -24.97 -23.43 -26.77
C ALA A 363 -23.95 -22.49 -27.46
N SER A 364 -24.43 -21.38 -28.06
CA SER A 364 -23.56 -20.44 -28.80
C SER A 364 -23.71 -19.02 -28.38
N ASN A 365 -24.93 -18.48 -28.46
CA ASN A 365 -25.22 -17.04 -28.36
C ASN A 365 -25.90 -16.67 -27.02
N GLY A 366 -25.50 -17.34 -25.91
CA GLY A 366 -25.95 -16.99 -24.58
C GLY A 366 -25.46 -15.59 -24.19
N ARG A 367 -26.34 -14.78 -23.62
CA ARG A 367 -25.99 -13.45 -23.13
C ARG A 367 -25.27 -13.56 -21.79
N THR A 368 -24.21 -12.78 -21.65
CA THR A 368 -23.51 -12.72 -20.36
C THR A 368 -24.27 -11.84 -19.37
N CYS A 369 -24.07 -12.00 -18.08
CA CYS A 369 -24.74 -11.22 -17.05
C CYS A 369 -24.59 -9.71 -17.28
N ARG A 370 -23.39 -9.28 -17.71
CA ARG A 370 -23.06 -7.89 -18.05
C ARG A 370 -23.77 -7.35 -19.29
N SER A 371 -24.43 -8.19 -20.06
CA SER A 371 -25.27 -7.72 -21.18
C SER A 371 -26.53 -7.01 -20.70
N CYS A 372 -26.89 -7.16 -19.42
CA CYS A 372 -28.07 -6.51 -18.84
C CYS A 372 -27.76 -5.81 -17.52
N HIS A 373 -26.73 -6.27 -16.77
CA HIS A 373 -26.42 -5.75 -15.44
C HIS A 373 -25.17 -4.90 -15.42
N ASP A 374 -25.29 -3.71 -14.82
CA ASP A 374 -24.17 -2.85 -14.44
C ASP A 374 -23.63 -3.31 -13.08
N ILE A 375 -22.56 -4.08 -13.09
CA ILE A 375 -22.10 -4.82 -11.91
C ILE A 375 -21.38 -3.98 -10.85
N HIS A 376 -20.95 -2.77 -11.14
CA HIS A 376 -20.35 -1.90 -10.13
C HIS A 376 -21.39 -1.01 -9.48
N ALA A 377 -22.11 -0.22 -10.28
CA ALA A 377 -23.14 0.70 -9.80
C ALA A 377 -24.18 0.97 -10.90
N SER A 378 -25.40 1.29 -10.52
CA SER A 378 -26.49 1.60 -11.44
C SER A 378 -27.48 2.60 -10.83
N VAL A 379 -28.21 3.28 -11.67
CA VAL A 379 -29.38 4.08 -11.26
C VAL A 379 -30.65 3.21 -11.18
N SER A 380 -30.66 2.08 -11.87
CA SER A 380 -31.84 1.24 -12.06
C SER A 380 -32.01 0.16 -10.97
N PRO A 381 -33.24 -0.32 -10.72
CA PRO A 381 -33.45 -1.48 -9.85
C PRO A 381 -32.74 -2.73 -10.38
N LYS A 382 -32.25 -3.57 -9.44
CA LYS A 382 -31.56 -4.82 -9.79
C LYS A 382 -30.33 -4.63 -10.66
N TYR A 383 -29.75 -3.41 -10.64
CA TYR A 383 -28.56 -3.04 -11.42
C TYR A 383 -28.74 -3.23 -12.94
N ILE A 384 -29.96 -3.11 -13.45
CA ILE A 384 -30.17 -3.18 -14.90
C ILE A 384 -29.56 -1.94 -15.54
N GLY A 385 -28.71 -2.13 -16.53
CA GLY A 385 -28.11 -1.06 -17.32
C GLY A 385 -29.16 -0.32 -18.17
N GLN A 386 -28.92 0.94 -18.44
CA GLN A 386 -29.76 1.72 -19.37
C GLN A 386 -29.48 1.32 -20.81
N THR A 387 -28.23 1.03 -21.12
CA THR A 387 -27.76 0.61 -22.43
C THR A 387 -26.82 -0.58 -22.28
N VAL A 388 -26.58 -1.25 -23.38
CA VAL A 388 -25.58 -2.32 -23.47
C VAL A 388 -24.73 -2.13 -24.73
N PRO A 389 -23.40 -2.25 -24.65
CA PRO A 389 -22.53 -2.14 -25.81
C PRO A 389 -22.73 -3.34 -26.76
N PHE A 390 -22.93 -3.06 -28.04
CA PHE A 390 -23.00 -4.06 -29.10
C PHE A 390 -22.19 -3.59 -30.31
N GLY A 391 -20.98 -4.11 -30.45
CA GLY A 391 -20.01 -3.59 -31.40
C GLY A 391 -19.71 -2.10 -31.09
N LYS A 392 -19.94 -1.21 -32.06
CA LYS A 392 -19.78 0.24 -31.90
C LYS A 392 -21.04 0.97 -31.42
N TRP A 393 -22.14 0.25 -31.22
CA TRP A 393 -23.42 0.85 -30.80
C TRP A 393 -23.66 0.66 -29.30
N GLN A 394 -24.47 1.57 -28.74
CA GLN A 394 -25.06 1.44 -27.42
C GLN A 394 -26.56 1.15 -27.60
N LEU A 395 -26.96 -0.10 -27.40
CA LEU A 395 -28.36 -0.51 -27.52
C LEU A 395 -29.11 -0.22 -26.22
N PRO A 396 -30.26 0.43 -26.26
CA PRO A 396 -31.09 0.68 -25.06
C PRO A 396 -31.62 -0.63 -24.49
N ILE A 397 -31.84 -0.71 -23.18
CA ILE A 397 -32.53 -1.83 -22.52
C ILE A 397 -33.96 -1.45 -22.15
N LYS A 398 -34.21 -0.19 -21.78
CA LYS A 398 -35.50 0.37 -21.39
C LYS A 398 -36.31 -0.57 -20.49
N PHE A 399 -35.69 -1.01 -19.40
CA PHE A 399 -36.32 -1.92 -18.45
C PHE A 399 -37.34 -1.18 -17.58
N VAL A 400 -38.55 -1.74 -17.51
CA VAL A 400 -39.62 -1.28 -16.62
C VAL A 400 -40.00 -2.41 -15.68
N LYS A 401 -39.95 -2.16 -14.38
CA LYS A 401 -40.41 -3.08 -13.35
C LYS A 401 -41.89 -2.77 -13.00
N THR A 402 -42.71 -3.81 -12.92
CA THR A 402 -44.08 -3.74 -12.39
C THR A 402 -44.18 -4.57 -11.11
N ASP A 403 -45.31 -4.49 -10.40
CA ASP A 403 -45.51 -5.24 -9.15
C ASP A 403 -45.42 -6.76 -9.36
N ASN A 404 -46.01 -7.28 -10.43
CA ASN A 404 -46.02 -8.71 -10.74
C ASN A 404 -45.07 -9.14 -11.85
N GLY A 405 -44.32 -8.23 -12.43
CA GLY A 405 -43.45 -8.56 -13.56
C GLY A 405 -42.53 -7.43 -13.99
N GLY A 406 -42.56 -7.19 -15.27
CA GLY A 406 -41.82 -6.11 -15.92
C GLY A 406 -41.83 -6.24 -17.43
N GLY A 407 -41.02 -5.41 -18.06
CA GLY A 407 -40.83 -5.44 -19.51
C GLY A 407 -39.51 -4.83 -19.91
N CYS A 408 -39.04 -5.18 -21.09
CA CYS A 408 -37.90 -4.58 -21.74
C CYS A 408 -38.26 -4.19 -23.16
N GLU A 409 -37.82 -3.03 -23.61
CA GLU A 409 -37.81 -2.58 -24.99
C GLU A 409 -36.36 -2.44 -25.45
N PRO A 410 -35.66 -3.60 -25.60
CA PRO A 410 -34.27 -3.56 -25.93
C PRO A 410 -34.05 -3.36 -27.43
N GLY A 411 -32.94 -2.78 -27.82
CA GLY A 411 -32.57 -2.64 -29.22
C GLY A 411 -32.26 -3.99 -29.94
N CYS A 412 -32.45 -5.13 -29.25
CA CYS A 412 -32.12 -6.48 -29.74
C CYS A 412 -33.34 -7.27 -30.29
N HIS A 413 -34.54 -6.95 -29.85
CA HIS A 413 -35.82 -7.59 -30.24
C HIS A 413 -36.98 -6.66 -29.90
N GLU A 414 -38.16 -7.00 -30.34
CA GLU A 414 -39.41 -6.28 -30.00
C GLU A 414 -39.65 -6.26 -28.49
N THR A 415 -40.44 -5.28 -28.05
CA THR A 415 -40.85 -5.15 -26.65
C THR A 415 -41.44 -6.44 -26.11
N GLN A 416 -40.90 -6.92 -25.04
CA GLN A 416 -41.41 -8.10 -24.33
C GLN A 416 -41.82 -7.74 -22.90
N LYS A 417 -43.00 -8.25 -22.48
CA LYS A 417 -43.51 -8.14 -21.11
C LYS A 417 -43.55 -9.53 -20.48
N TYR A 418 -43.36 -9.60 -19.19
CA TYR A 418 -43.48 -10.82 -18.41
C TYR A 418 -44.30 -10.59 -17.14
N ASP A 419 -45.05 -11.60 -16.73
CA ASP A 419 -45.84 -11.62 -15.50
C ASP A 419 -45.58 -12.90 -14.73
N ARG A 420 -45.31 -12.75 -13.43
CA ARG A 420 -45.00 -13.89 -12.56
C ARG A 420 -46.21 -14.73 -12.19
N GLN A 421 -47.42 -14.17 -12.34
CA GLN A 421 -48.68 -14.82 -11.95
C GLN A 421 -49.37 -15.49 -13.11
N LEU A 422 -49.19 -14.96 -14.32
CA LEU A 422 -49.84 -15.45 -15.53
C LEU A 422 -48.89 -16.36 -16.31
N ALA A 423 -49.13 -17.67 -16.28
CA ALA A 423 -48.57 -18.54 -17.27
C ALA A 423 -49.15 -18.20 -18.63
N LYS A 424 -48.37 -17.65 -19.57
CA LYS A 424 -48.82 -17.52 -20.95
C LYS A 424 -49.03 -18.95 -21.50
N SER A 425 -50.27 -19.33 -21.69
CA SER A 425 -50.56 -20.48 -22.55
C SER A 425 -50.00 -20.22 -23.93
N ARG A 426 -49.04 -21.01 -24.36
CA ARG A 426 -48.56 -21.11 -25.73
C ARG A 426 -49.26 -22.25 -26.43
#